data_ff25723a81426fc508360a9fbecd49ee
#
_entry.id   ff25723a81426fc508360a9fbecd49ee
#
_cell.length_a   1.000
_cell.length_b   1.000
_cell.length_c   1.000
_cell.angle_alpha   90.00
_cell.angle_beta   90.00
_cell.angle_gamma   90.00
#
_symmetry.space_group_name_H-M   'P 1'
#
loop_
_entity.id
_entity.type
_entity.pdbx_description
1 polymer ?
#
loop_
_entity_poly.entity_id
_entity_poly.type
_entity_poly.pdbx_seq_one_letter_code
_entity_poly.pdbx_strand_id
1 'polypeptide(L)'
;MPPNMYGPGDNYDLLTSHFFSALIKKIHLAKKYNKKYIKVWGSGKPRRELLFVDDFAKAIVFFMNLKIKEPFLNIGTGKEHSIDWYVKFLLKKLNVKLSIKYDKTKPDGVKSKMLDVTKAKKYGWKQKENLDHGLYLTLQDFYKNN
;
A
#
# COMPACT_ATOMS: atom_id res chain seq x y z
N MET A 1 15.35 3.70 -3.87
CA MET A 1 14.66 3.11 -2.71
C MET A 1 13.15 3.24 -2.91
N PRO A 2 12.34 2.19 -2.76
CA PRO A 2 10.87 2.26 -2.84
C PRO A 2 10.25 2.56 -1.46
N PRO A 3 8.97 3.05 -1.42
CA PRO A 3 8.15 3.08 -0.22
C PRO A 3 7.55 1.69 0.07
N ASN A 4 6.39 1.62 0.76
CA ASN A 4 5.66 0.35 0.80
C ASN A 4 5.09 0.05 -0.60
N MET A 5 5.36 -1.15 -1.10
CA MET A 5 4.81 -1.62 -2.37
C MET A 5 3.56 -2.46 -2.14
N TYR A 6 2.71 -2.55 -3.16
CA TYR A 6 1.53 -3.41 -3.19
C TYR A 6 1.26 -3.85 -4.64
N GLY A 7 0.59 -4.96 -4.82
CA GLY A 7 0.27 -5.45 -6.17
C GLY A 7 0.02 -6.96 -6.22
N PRO A 8 -0.10 -7.53 -7.43
CA PRO A 8 -0.14 -8.98 -7.62
C PRO A 8 1.10 -9.66 -7.01
N GLY A 9 0.91 -10.88 -6.48
CA GLY A 9 1.97 -11.65 -5.83
C GLY A 9 2.36 -11.17 -4.43
N ASP A 10 1.58 -10.30 -3.80
CA ASP A 10 1.86 -9.81 -2.44
C ASP A 10 1.64 -10.91 -1.38
N ASN A 11 2.26 -10.73 -0.21
CA ASN A 11 2.09 -11.61 0.93
C ASN A 11 0.84 -11.22 1.73
N TYR A 12 -0.11 -12.16 1.89
CA TYR A 12 -1.35 -11.98 2.63
C TYR A 12 -1.40 -12.71 3.98
N ASP A 13 -0.28 -13.25 4.45
CA ASP A 13 -0.20 -13.82 5.79
C ASP A 13 -0.34 -12.73 6.85
N LEU A 14 -1.24 -12.90 7.82
CA LEU A 14 -1.59 -11.87 8.80
C LEU A 14 -0.48 -11.55 9.81
N LEU A 15 0.54 -12.41 9.94
CA LEU A 15 1.66 -12.22 10.86
C LEU A 15 2.85 -11.51 10.19
N THR A 16 3.06 -11.78 8.90
CA THR A 16 4.27 -11.38 8.18
C THR A 16 4.02 -10.36 7.07
N SER A 17 2.75 -10.14 6.66
CA SER A 17 2.41 -9.23 5.58
C SER A 17 2.53 -7.75 5.98
N HIS A 18 2.76 -6.90 4.98
CA HIS A 18 2.66 -5.46 5.14
C HIS A 18 1.21 -5.02 5.39
N PHE A 19 1.06 -3.80 5.93
CA PHE A 19 -0.23 -3.30 6.42
C PHE A 19 -1.35 -3.34 5.37
N PHE A 20 -1.05 -3.02 4.10
CA PHE A 20 -2.08 -2.90 3.05
C PHE A 20 -2.65 -4.26 2.68
N SER A 21 -1.79 -5.25 2.45
CA SER A 21 -2.16 -6.65 2.18
C SER A 21 -2.88 -7.27 3.38
N ALA A 22 -2.39 -6.99 4.62
CA ALA A 22 -3.06 -7.42 5.85
C ALA A 22 -4.48 -6.82 5.95
N LEU A 23 -4.70 -5.57 5.57
CA LEU A 23 -6.03 -4.95 5.57
C LEU A 23 -6.96 -5.62 4.56
N ILE A 24 -6.49 -5.89 3.34
CA ILE A 24 -7.27 -6.61 2.31
C ILE A 24 -7.71 -7.98 2.86
N LYS A 25 -6.77 -8.76 3.41
CA LYS A 25 -7.08 -10.09 3.99
C LYS A 25 -8.05 -10.00 5.16
N LYS A 26 -7.86 -9.04 6.07
CA LYS A 26 -8.76 -8.84 7.23
C LYS A 26 -10.19 -8.49 6.79
N ILE A 27 -10.35 -7.62 5.80
CA ILE A 27 -11.67 -7.25 5.27
C ILE A 27 -12.32 -8.44 4.56
N HIS A 28 -11.55 -9.18 3.75
CA HIS A 28 -12.03 -10.41 3.10
C HIS A 28 -12.53 -11.44 4.12
N LEU A 29 -11.73 -11.74 5.14
CA LEU A 29 -12.12 -12.69 6.20
C LEU A 29 -13.32 -12.20 7.01
N ALA A 30 -13.39 -10.90 7.30
CA ALA A 30 -14.52 -10.33 8.00
C ALA A 30 -15.83 -10.46 7.19
N LYS A 31 -15.77 -10.25 5.87
CA LYS A 31 -16.90 -10.48 4.96
C LYS A 31 -17.26 -11.97 4.89
N LYS A 32 -16.28 -12.85 4.68
CA LYS A 32 -16.47 -14.32 4.59
C LYS A 32 -17.15 -14.91 5.83
N TYR A 33 -16.79 -14.41 7.03
CA TYR A 33 -17.30 -14.90 8.31
C TYR A 33 -18.37 -14.00 8.95
N ASN A 34 -18.99 -13.11 8.17
CA ASN A 34 -20.07 -12.21 8.60
C ASN A 34 -19.74 -11.43 9.90
N LYS A 35 -18.49 -10.99 10.07
CA LYS A 35 -18.08 -10.21 11.24
C LYS A 35 -18.63 -8.79 11.16
N LYS A 36 -18.91 -8.18 12.31
CA LYS A 36 -19.41 -6.80 12.39
C LYS A 36 -18.30 -5.74 12.37
N TYR A 37 -17.03 -6.13 12.56
CA TYR A 37 -15.90 -5.22 12.62
C TYR A 37 -14.59 -5.88 12.17
N ILE A 38 -13.63 -5.02 11.81
CA ILE A 38 -12.23 -5.41 11.65
C ILE A 38 -11.36 -4.80 12.75
N LYS A 39 -10.30 -5.51 13.14
CA LYS A 39 -9.30 -5.04 14.09
C LYS A 39 -8.07 -4.52 13.35
N VAL A 40 -7.76 -3.25 13.55
CA VAL A 40 -6.59 -2.56 12.97
C VAL A 40 -5.57 -2.31 14.07
N TRP A 41 -4.32 -2.66 13.86
CA TRP A 41 -3.26 -2.44 14.84
C TRP A 41 -2.92 -0.96 14.96
N GLY A 42 -2.60 -0.52 16.18
CA GLY A 42 -2.25 0.84 16.50
C GLY A 42 -3.45 1.79 16.53
N SER A 43 -3.20 3.08 16.37
CA SER A 43 -4.21 4.14 16.40
C SER A 43 -4.84 4.45 15.03
N GLY A 44 -4.28 3.95 13.94
CA GLY A 44 -4.66 4.31 12.58
C GLY A 44 -4.13 5.68 12.10
N LYS A 45 -3.45 6.45 12.97
CA LYS A 45 -2.91 7.78 12.64
C LYS A 45 -1.65 7.76 11.78
N PRO A 46 -0.71 6.80 11.91
CA PRO A 46 0.49 6.74 11.11
C PRO A 46 0.20 6.82 9.62
N ARG A 47 1.07 7.52 8.89
CA ARG A 47 0.91 7.78 7.47
C ARG A 47 1.90 6.94 6.68
N ARG A 48 1.44 6.44 5.54
CA ARG A 48 2.22 5.58 4.64
C ARG A 48 2.02 6.01 3.20
N GLU A 49 3.10 5.91 2.45
CA GLU A 49 3.09 6.00 1.00
C GLU A 49 2.99 4.59 0.43
N LEU A 50 2.18 4.42 -0.63
CA LEU A 50 2.06 3.19 -1.40
C LEU A 50 2.48 3.41 -2.84
N LEU A 51 3.23 2.46 -3.40
CA LEU A 51 3.59 2.41 -4.82
C LEU A 51 3.20 1.06 -5.40
N PHE A 52 2.56 1.07 -6.56
CA PHE A 52 2.22 -0.16 -7.28
C PHE A 52 3.48 -0.86 -7.77
N VAL A 53 3.55 -2.18 -7.60
CA VAL A 53 4.77 -2.98 -7.83
C VAL A 53 5.27 -2.87 -9.27
N ASP A 54 4.37 -2.87 -10.27
CA ASP A 54 4.77 -2.75 -11.67
C ASP A 54 5.33 -1.35 -12.01
N ASP A 55 4.84 -0.30 -11.34
CA ASP A 55 5.42 1.03 -11.49
C ASP A 55 6.86 1.07 -10.97
N PHE A 56 7.13 0.36 -9.87
CA PHE A 56 8.50 0.24 -9.38
C PHE A 56 9.38 -0.57 -10.35
N ALA A 57 8.88 -1.69 -10.89
CA ALA A 57 9.61 -2.47 -11.89
C ALA A 57 9.91 -1.64 -13.15
N LYS A 58 8.92 -0.91 -13.67
CA LYS A 58 9.10 0.04 -14.79
C LYS A 58 10.10 1.14 -14.47
N ALA A 59 10.12 1.64 -13.22
CA ALA A 59 11.10 2.63 -12.80
C ALA A 59 12.54 2.07 -12.85
N ILE A 60 12.76 0.84 -12.40
CA ILE A 60 14.07 0.18 -12.48
C ILE A 60 14.56 0.18 -13.94
N VAL A 61 13.74 -0.34 -14.87
CA VAL A 61 14.08 -0.40 -16.30
C VAL A 61 14.33 1.00 -16.86
N PHE A 62 13.50 1.98 -16.50
CA PHE A 62 13.66 3.37 -16.94
C PHE A 62 15.02 3.95 -16.51
N PHE A 63 15.38 3.79 -15.23
CA PHE A 63 16.64 4.33 -14.71
C PHE A 63 17.89 3.57 -15.15
N MET A 64 17.77 2.27 -15.49
CA MET A 64 18.89 1.50 -16.06
C MET A 64 19.37 2.06 -17.40
N ASN A 65 18.50 2.73 -18.15
CA ASN A 65 18.81 3.33 -19.46
C ASN A 65 19.28 4.79 -19.37
N LEU A 66 19.51 5.32 -18.16
CA LEU A 66 19.90 6.70 -17.95
C LEU A 66 21.28 6.81 -17.26
N LYS A 67 22.05 7.83 -17.61
CA LYS A 67 23.23 8.22 -16.83
C LYS A 67 22.77 9.00 -15.59
N ILE A 68 22.74 8.35 -14.45
CA ILE A 68 22.34 8.92 -13.16
C ILE A 68 23.60 9.38 -12.44
N LYS A 69 23.58 10.60 -11.89
CA LYS A 69 24.69 11.16 -11.10
C LYS A 69 24.55 10.88 -9.61
N GLU A 70 23.34 10.62 -9.13
CA GLU A 70 23.05 10.35 -7.73
C GLU A 70 23.43 8.93 -7.34
N PRO A 71 24.01 8.71 -6.14
CA PRO A 71 24.34 7.36 -5.65
C PRO A 71 23.09 6.50 -5.39
N PHE A 72 21.93 7.15 -5.17
CA PHE A 72 20.63 6.50 -5.04
C PHE A 72 19.49 7.44 -5.41
N LEU A 73 18.34 6.85 -5.77
CA LEU A 73 17.10 7.57 -6.03
C LEU A 73 15.95 6.99 -5.20
N ASN A 74 15.11 7.86 -4.69
CA ASN A 74 13.82 7.47 -4.11
C ASN A 74 12.79 7.37 -5.24
N ILE A 75 12.14 6.22 -5.33
CA ILE A 75 11.10 5.93 -6.32
C ILE A 75 9.78 5.75 -5.58
N GLY A 76 8.88 6.69 -5.73
CA GLY A 76 7.62 6.70 -5.01
C GLY A 76 6.62 7.66 -5.64
N THR A 77 5.47 7.80 -4.99
CA THR A 77 4.39 8.69 -5.44
C THR A 77 4.58 10.12 -4.92
N GLY A 78 5.29 10.26 -3.78
CA GLY A 78 5.37 11.50 -3.00
C GLY A 78 4.05 11.87 -2.35
N LYS A 79 3.15 10.90 -2.15
CA LYS A 79 1.84 11.08 -1.49
C LYS A 79 1.65 10.01 -0.42
N GLU A 80 1.20 10.42 0.75
CA GLU A 80 0.91 9.49 1.84
C GLU A 80 -0.50 9.73 2.40
N HIS A 81 -1.10 8.66 2.92
CA HIS A 81 -2.36 8.71 3.65
C HIS A 81 -2.23 7.98 4.99
N SER A 82 -3.12 8.29 5.93
CA SER A 82 -3.16 7.58 7.22
C SER A 82 -3.63 6.13 7.01
N ILE A 83 -3.26 5.24 7.94
CA ILE A 83 -3.77 3.87 7.95
C ILE A 83 -5.31 3.87 8.03
N ASP A 84 -5.90 4.77 8.85
CA ASP A 84 -7.36 4.96 8.91
C ASP A 84 -7.96 5.30 7.55
N TRP A 85 -7.32 6.20 6.79
CA TRP A 85 -7.77 6.54 5.43
C TRP A 85 -7.75 5.31 4.52
N TYR A 86 -6.67 4.51 4.54
CA TYR A 86 -6.59 3.29 3.73
C TYR A 86 -7.65 2.26 4.10
N VAL A 87 -7.95 2.10 5.39
CA VAL A 87 -9.03 1.20 5.83
C VAL A 87 -10.37 1.66 5.27
N LYS A 88 -10.71 2.94 5.41
CA LYS A 88 -11.97 3.52 4.89
C LYS A 88 -12.05 3.42 3.36
N PHE A 89 -10.94 3.70 2.67
CA PHE A 89 -10.81 3.54 1.23
C PHE A 89 -11.12 2.09 0.80
N LEU A 90 -10.49 1.10 1.42
CA LEU A 90 -10.72 -0.32 1.12
C LEU A 90 -12.17 -0.74 1.41
N LEU A 91 -12.74 -0.35 2.55
CA LEU A 91 -14.14 -0.66 2.88
C LEU A 91 -15.10 -0.10 1.83
N LYS A 92 -14.87 1.14 1.38
CA LYS A 92 -15.67 1.77 0.32
C LYS A 92 -15.51 1.03 -1.02
N LYS A 93 -14.27 0.73 -1.44
CA LYS A 93 -13.99 0.08 -2.74
C LYS A 93 -14.49 -1.37 -2.80
N LEU A 94 -14.45 -2.10 -1.69
CA LEU A 94 -14.95 -3.46 -1.58
C LEU A 94 -16.46 -3.51 -1.30
N ASN A 95 -17.12 -2.36 -1.16
CA ASN A 95 -18.53 -2.22 -0.79
C ASN A 95 -18.89 -3.04 0.47
N VAL A 96 -18.11 -2.88 1.53
CA VAL A 96 -18.25 -3.62 2.78
C VAL A 96 -18.54 -2.66 3.92
N LYS A 97 -19.62 -2.91 4.66
CA LYS A 97 -20.03 -2.14 5.85
C LYS A 97 -19.52 -2.85 7.11
N LEU A 98 -18.38 -2.42 7.62
CA LEU A 98 -17.78 -2.92 8.87
C LEU A 98 -17.39 -1.74 9.75
N SER A 99 -17.53 -1.90 11.07
CA SER A 99 -16.93 -0.98 12.02
C SER A 99 -15.42 -1.24 12.15
N ILE A 100 -14.67 -0.19 12.50
CA ILE A 100 -13.21 -0.26 12.66
C ILE A 100 -12.92 -0.22 14.16
N LYS A 101 -12.19 -1.21 14.67
CA LYS A 101 -11.68 -1.24 16.05
C LYS A 101 -10.16 -1.12 16.04
N TYR A 102 -9.62 -0.09 16.66
CA TYR A 102 -8.16 0.14 16.76
C TYR A 102 -7.60 -0.58 17.98
N ASP A 103 -6.61 -1.44 17.76
CA ASP A 103 -5.88 -2.15 18.82
C ASP A 103 -4.67 -1.32 19.26
N LYS A 104 -4.89 -0.43 20.21
CA LYS A 104 -3.85 0.45 20.77
C LYS A 104 -2.81 -0.28 21.63
N THR A 105 -2.97 -1.58 21.89
CA THR A 105 -1.93 -2.40 22.54
C THR A 105 -0.78 -2.72 21.58
N LYS A 106 -1.00 -2.55 20.28
CA LYS A 106 0.02 -2.69 19.24
C LYS A 106 0.64 -1.33 18.91
N PRO A 107 1.97 -1.27 18.67
CA PRO A 107 2.65 -0.01 18.39
C PRO A 107 2.19 0.60 17.04
N ASP A 108 2.18 1.92 16.98
CA ASP A 108 1.89 2.66 15.75
C ASP A 108 3.03 2.60 14.71
N GLY A 109 4.25 2.35 15.16
CA GLY A 109 5.44 2.52 14.34
C GLY A 109 5.76 4.01 14.06
N VAL A 110 6.54 4.29 13.02
CA VAL A 110 6.91 5.67 12.66
C VAL A 110 5.70 6.47 12.20
N LYS A 111 5.63 7.76 12.62
CA LYS A 111 4.49 8.64 12.36
C LYS A 111 4.21 8.86 10.88
N SER A 112 5.26 9.06 10.08
CA SER A 112 5.19 9.27 8.63
C SER A 112 6.32 8.52 7.95
N LYS A 113 6.03 7.93 6.77
CA LYS A 113 7.02 7.25 5.93
C LYS A 113 6.73 7.60 4.47
N MET A 114 7.12 8.81 4.07
CA MET A 114 6.99 9.33 2.71
C MET A 114 8.40 9.60 2.15
N LEU A 115 8.59 9.35 0.88
CA LEU A 115 9.86 9.59 0.19
C LEU A 115 9.87 10.97 -0.48
N ASP A 116 11.00 11.64 -0.43
CA ASP A 116 11.27 12.75 -1.33
C ASP A 116 11.65 12.19 -2.71
N VAL A 117 10.75 12.36 -3.66
CA VAL A 117 10.85 11.87 -5.04
C VAL A 117 11.29 12.94 -6.04
N THR A 118 11.71 14.11 -5.56
CA THR A 118 12.06 15.26 -6.40
C THR A 118 13.14 14.93 -7.42
N LYS A 119 14.16 14.17 -7.03
CA LYS A 119 15.24 13.77 -7.94
C LYS A 119 14.75 12.84 -9.05
N ALA A 120 13.95 11.82 -8.72
CA ALA A 120 13.39 10.90 -9.72
C ALA A 120 12.51 11.65 -10.73
N LYS A 121 11.70 12.61 -10.26
CA LYS A 121 10.89 13.47 -11.12
C LYS A 121 11.71 14.35 -12.06
N LYS A 122 12.85 14.88 -11.62
CA LYS A 122 13.77 15.67 -12.47
C LYS A 122 14.32 14.84 -13.64
N TYR A 123 14.52 13.54 -13.45
CA TYR A 123 14.88 12.62 -14.55
C TYR A 123 13.69 12.22 -15.44
N GLY A 124 12.49 12.74 -15.19
CA GLY A 124 11.30 12.51 -15.99
C GLY A 124 10.46 11.30 -15.56
N TRP A 125 10.84 10.59 -14.49
CA TRP A 125 10.03 9.47 -14.02
C TRP A 125 8.74 9.94 -13.34
N LYS A 126 7.64 9.25 -13.70
CA LYS A 126 6.32 9.43 -13.08
C LYS A 126 5.65 8.08 -12.95
N GLN A 127 5.00 7.83 -11.82
CA GLN A 127 4.09 6.68 -11.69
C GLN A 127 2.99 6.75 -12.75
N LYS A 128 2.58 5.62 -13.26
CA LYS A 128 1.48 5.49 -14.24
C LYS A 128 0.18 5.05 -13.57
N GLU A 129 0.29 4.14 -12.60
CA GLU A 129 -0.88 3.55 -11.95
C GLU A 129 -1.39 4.41 -10.80
N ASN A 130 -2.69 4.65 -10.77
CA ASN A 130 -3.35 5.20 -9.60
C ASN A 130 -3.73 4.10 -8.61
N LEU A 131 -4.07 4.50 -7.38
CA LEU A 131 -4.38 3.55 -6.31
C LEU A 131 -5.63 2.70 -6.61
N ASP A 132 -6.61 3.24 -7.34
CA ASP A 132 -7.84 2.52 -7.70
C ASP A 132 -7.57 1.36 -8.66
N HIS A 133 -6.84 1.63 -9.74
CA HIS A 133 -6.51 0.61 -10.74
C HIS A 133 -5.52 -0.41 -10.18
N GLY A 134 -4.49 0.05 -9.45
CA GLY A 134 -3.57 -0.86 -8.77
C GLY A 134 -4.28 -1.77 -7.75
N LEU A 135 -5.25 -1.24 -6.99
CA LEU A 135 -6.08 -2.06 -6.10
C LEU A 135 -6.90 -3.10 -6.87
N TYR A 136 -7.50 -2.70 -8.00
CA TYR A 136 -8.27 -3.63 -8.85
C TYR A 136 -7.42 -4.83 -9.28
N LEU A 137 -6.23 -4.59 -9.82
CA LEU A 137 -5.30 -5.65 -10.23
C LEU A 137 -4.84 -6.52 -9.04
N THR A 138 -4.57 -5.89 -7.90
CA THR A 138 -4.21 -6.58 -6.65
C THR A 138 -5.32 -7.52 -6.19
N LEU A 139 -6.57 -7.08 -6.25
CA LEU A 139 -7.73 -7.89 -5.85
C LEU A 139 -8.00 -9.04 -6.82
N GLN A 140 -7.81 -8.84 -8.12
CA GLN A 140 -7.92 -9.93 -9.10
C GLN A 140 -6.95 -11.07 -8.77
N ASP A 141 -5.68 -10.74 -8.48
CA ASP A 141 -4.68 -11.72 -8.08
C ASP A 141 -5.03 -12.36 -6.72
N PHE A 142 -5.41 -11.54 -5.74
CA PHE A 142 -5.80 -12.00 -4.41
C PHE A 142 -6.94 -13.04 -4.47
N TYR A 143 -8.01 -12.77 -5.22
CA TYR A 143 -9.15 -13.69 -5.31
C TYR A 143 -8.88 -14.95 -6.13
N LYS A 144 -7.91 -14.90 -7.04
CA LYS A 144 -7.48 -16.07 -7.79
C LYS A 144 -6.67 -17.05 -6.93
N ASN A 145 -5.90 -16.53 -5.96
CA ASN A 145 -4.90 -17.30 -5.22
C ASN A 145 -5.25 -17.53 -3.73
N ASN A 146 -6.39 -17.00 -3.22
CA ASN A 146 -6.86 -17.06 -1.83
C ASN A 146 -8.37 -17.30 -1.73
#